data_0b9341e17d77af6b678ee9709227b4c0
#
_entry.id   0b9341e17d77af6b678ee9709227b4c0
#
_cell.length_a   1.000
_cell.length_b   1.000
_cell.length_c   1.000
_cell.angle_alpha   90.00
_cell.angle_beta   90.00
_cell.angle_gamma   90.00
#
_symmetry.space_group_name_H-M   'P 1'
#
loop_
_entity.id
_entity.type
_entity.pdbx_description
1 polymer ?
#
loop_
_entity_poly.entity_id
_entity_poly.type
_entity_poly.pdbx_seq_one_letter_code
_entity_poly.pdbx_strand_id
1 'polypeptide(L)'
;AYATTPYFVDPINRAVEAAWANDIVVVAAAGNLGGGAESITVPGNDPYVITVGAVGSPRTPGYWGDDYLTDWTSTGPTWDGFAKPDVLAPGTYAVSFMYKDPNVMQHSDVLVQQHPDNVVASTLFRMSGTSQSTAVASGVVALMLDHDTSLTPDQVKYRLMVSGRPALANEATPDLVYNILQQGMGRIWAPEAVLGDFPADGVANAGMDILGDLNHGTGWVDANGDGWVQPEELDPNEMAYHYNGRVGRMTSDDGSAYLY
;
A
#
# COMPACT_ATOMS: atom_id res chain seq x y z
N ALA A 1 -2.08 -12.59 -1.33
CA ALA A 1 -3.30 -13.39 -1.11
C ALA A 1 -4.51 -12.45 -1.02
N TYR A 2 -5.70 -12.94 -1.32
CA TYR A 2 -6.93 -12.17 -1.07
C TYR A 2 -7.06 -11.92 0.43
N ALA A 3 -7.55 -10.74 0.81
CA ALA A 3 -7.98 -10.49 2.19
C ALA A 3 -9.34 -11.16 2.39
N THR A 4 -9.38 -12.19 3.21
CA THR A 4 -10.61 -12.98 3.49
C THR A 4 -11.00 -12.92 4.95
N THR A 5 -10.22 -12.22 5.76
CA THR A 5 -10.42 -12.01 7.20
C THR A 5 -10.16 -10.55 7.51
N PRO A 6 -10.69 -10.01 8.62
CA PRO A 6 -10.29 -8.71 9.13
C PRO A 6 -8.76 -8.59 9.25
N TYR A 7 -8.22 -7.40 8.96
CA TYR A 7 -6.77 -7.18 8.95
C TYR A 7 -6.10 -7.55 10.29
N PHE A 8 -6.73 -7.22 11.41
CA PHE A 8 -6.21 -7.45 12.76
C PHE A 8 -6.21 -8.95 13.19
N VAL A 9 -6.83 -9.83 12.40
CA VAL A 9 -6.83 -11.29 12.61
C VAL A 9 -5.80 -11.98 11.73
N ASP A 10 -5.51 -11.42 10.55
CA ASP A 10 -4.59 -12.03 9.59
C ASP A 10 -3.14 -12.07 10.15
N PRO A 11 -2.48 -13.24 10.18
CA PRO A 11 -1.16 -13.38 10.78
C PRO A 11 -0.07 -12.58 10.06
N ILE A 12 -0.23 -12.29 8.76
CA ILE A 12 0.73 -11.47 8.01
C ILE A 12 0.54 -9.99 8.36
N ASN A 13 -0.72 -9.53 8.43
CA ASN A 13 -1.03 -8.18 8.89
C ASN A 13 -0.51 -7.94 10.31
N ARG A 14 -0.75 -8.86 11.22
CA ARG A 14 -0.21 -8.78 12.59
C ARG A 14 1.32 -8.72 12.63
N ALA A 15 2.00 -9.42 11.72
CA ALA A 15 3.46 -9.36 11.64
C ALA A 15 3.95 -7.99 11.14
N VAL A 16 3.27 -7.39 10.17
CA VAL A 16 3.63 -6.04 9.70
C VAL A 16 3.25 -4.94 10.67
N GLU A 17 2.15 -5.09 11.42
CA GLU A 17 1.80 -4.21 12.55
C GLU A 17 2.86 -4.27 13.65
N ALA A 18 3.31 -5.48 14.01
CA ALA A 18 4.39 -5.64 14.98
C ALA A 18 5.70 -4.97 14.51
N ALA A 19 6.02 -5.04 13.22
CA ALA A 19 7.15 -4.31 12.66
C ALA A 19 6.94 -2.79 12.76
N TRP A 20 5.74 -2.30 12.40
CA TRP A 20 5.39 -0.88 12.48
C TRP A 20 5.46 -0.33 13.91
N ALA A 21 4.94 -1.07 14.89
CA ALA A 21 5.00 -0.74 16.31
C ALA A 21 6.44 -0.73 16.89
N ASN A 22 7.40 -1.31 16.16
CA ASN A 22 8.82 -1.30 16.48
C ASN A 22 9.63 -0.37 15.57
N ASP A 23 9.03 0.72 15.11
CA ASP A 23 9.66 1.76 14.28
C ASP A 23 10.22 1.26 12.93
N ILE A 24 9.67 0.18 12.39
CA ILE A 24 10.04 -0.33 11.07
C ILE A 24 8.99 0.10 10.04
N VAL A 25 9.37 0.93 9.09
CA VAL A 25 8.47 1.32 7.99
C VAL A 25 8.23 0.12 7.08
N VAL A 26 6.96 -0.23 6.91
CA VAL A 26 6.53 -1.32 6.03
C VAL A 26 5.85 -0.74 4.79
N VAL A 27 6.32 -1.14 3.62
CA VAL A 27 5.75 -0.77 2.32
C VAL A 27 5.21 -2.02 1.64
N ALA A 28 3.93 -2.04 1.33
CA ALA A 28 3.24 -3.20 0.79
C ALA A 28 2.65 -2.93 -0.60
N ALA A 29 2.63 -3.94 -1.45
CA ALA A 29 1.98 -3.88 -2.75
C ALA A 29 0.45 -3.94 -2.60
N ALA A 30 -0.28 -3.12 -3.35
CA ALA A 30 -1.73 -3.18 -3.38
C ALA A 30 -2.26 -4.52 -3.91
N GLY A 31 -1.55 -5.11 -4.86
CA GLY A 31 -1.93 -6.33 -5.56
C GLY A 31 -2.17 -6.08 -7.06
N ASN A 32 -2.26 -7.16 -7.81
CA ASN A 32 -2.39 -7.13 -9.28
C ASN A 32 -3.67 -7.86 -9.74
N LEU A 33 -4.78 -7.63 -9.03
CA LEU A 33 -6.06 -8.31 -9.28
C LEU A 33 -7.04 -7.46 -10.09
N GLY A 34 -6.60 -6.25 -10.49
CA GLY A 34 -7.44 -5.30 -11.23
C GLY A 34 -8.28 -4.41 -10.31
N GLY A 35 -8.91 -3.42 -10.95
CA GLY A 35 -9.69 -2.38 -10.30
C GLY A 35 -11.09 -2.87 -9.90
N GLY A 36 -11.20 -3.51 -8.75
CA GLY A 36 -12.47 -3.88 -8.14
C GLY A 36 -12.46 -3.58 -6.64
N ALA A 37 -13.63 -3.37 -6.04
CA ALA A 37 -13.73 -3.29 -4.59
C ALA A 37 -13.13 -4.57 -3.97
N GLU A 38 -12.48 -4.43 -2.82
CA GLU A 38 -11.89 -5.53 -2.06
C GLU A 38 -10.78 -6.30 -2.81
N SER A 39 -10.17 -5.68 -3.84
CA SER A 39 -9.08 -6.33 -4.58
C SER A 39 -7.70 -6.10 -3.95
N ILE A 40 -7.58 -5.25 -2.94
CA ILE A 40 -6.34 -5.06 -2.19
C ILE A 40 -5.93 -6.36 -1.50
N THR A 41 -4.68 -6.75 -1.67
CA THR A 41 -4.16 -8.01 -1.15
C THR A 41 -3.46 -7.84 0.20
N VAL A 42 -3.41 -8.92 0.98
CA VAL A 42 -2.60 -8.98 2.21
C VAL A 42 -1.11 -8.87 1.88
N PRO A 43 -0.30 -8.07 2.60
CA PRO A 43 -0.65 -7.21 3.74
C PRO A 43 -1.00 -5.77 3.34
N GLY A 44 -1.22 -5.47 2.07
CA GLY A 44 -1.58 -4.12 1.61
C GLY A 44 -2.95 -3.63 2.11
N ASN A 45 -3.81 -4.54 2.59
CA ASN A 45 -5.09 -4.20 3.20
C ASN A 45 -4.95 -3.66 4.63
N ASP A 46 -3.79 -3.81 5.23
CA ASP A 46 -3.51 -3.30 6.57
C ASP A 46 -3.55 -1.78 6.61
N PRO A 47 -4.28 -1.17 7.55
CA PRO A 47 -4.40 0.29 7.60
C PRO A 47 -3.12 1.01 7.99
N TYR A 48 -2.25 0.39 8.79
CA TYR A 48 -1.02 1.02 9.27
C TYR A 48 0.03 1.18 8.19
N VAL A 49 0.26 0.14 7.39
CA VAL A 49 1.36 0.11 6.42
C VAL A 49 1.14 1.04 5.22
N ILE A 50 2.21 1.34 4.50
CA ILE A 50 2.14 2.11 3.26
C ILE A 50 1.79 1.17 2.11
N THR A 51 0.59 1.32 1.55
CA THR A 51 0.11 0.48 0.43
C THR A 51 0.28 1.21 -0.89
N VAL A 52 0.94 0.57 -1.84
CA VAL A 52 1.35 1.19 -3.10
C VAL A 52 0.67 0.53 -4.29
N GLY A 53 -0.11 1.33 -5.01
CA GLY A 53 -0.67 0.97 -6.31
C GLY A 53 0.28 1.31 -7.47
N ALA A 54 -0.11 0.95 -8.68
CA ALA A 54 0.75 1.09 -9.85
C ALA A 54 0.22 2.10 -10.87
N VAL A 55 1.08 3.04 -11.24
CA VAL A 55 0.90 3.93 -12.37
C VAL A 55 1.83 3.53 -13.51
N GLY A 56 1.33 3.62 -14.74
CA GLY A 56 2.09 3.48 -15.96
C GLY A 56 2.40 4.83 -16.59
N SER A 57 3.52 4.91 -17.30
CA SER A 57 3.90 6.09 -18.08
C SER A 57 4.21 5.67 -19.53
N PRO A 58 3.75 6.42 -20.54
CA PRO A 58 4.09 6.21 -21.94
C PRO A 58 5.56 6.46 -22.30
N ARG A 59 6.44 6.61 -21.33
CA ARG A 59 7.88 6.93 -21.48
C ARG A 59 8.14 8.37 -21.90
N THR A 60 7.40 9.28 -21.35
CA THR A 60 7.53 10.74 -21.53
C THR A 60 8.15 11.36 -20.27
N PRO A 61 9.49 11.26 -20.09
CA PRO A 61 10.15 11.73 -18.88
C PRO A 61 9.85 13.21 -18.61
N GLY A 62 9.39 13.51 -17.39
CA GLY A 62 9.09 14.88 -16.96
C GLY A 62 7.72 15.39 -17.39
N TYR A 63 6.95 14.63 -18.15
CA TYR A 63 5.55 14.94 -18.43
C TYR A 63 4.63 13.92 -17.75
N TRP A 64 3.72 14.42 -16.94
CA TRP A 64 2.89 13.60 -16.04
C TRP A 64 1.44 13.50 -16.49
N GLY A 65 1.05 14.33 -17.46
CA GLY A 65 -0.32 14.43 -17.93
C GLY A 65 -0.80 13.22 -18.74
N ASP A 66 0.11 12.33 -19.12
CA ASP A 66 -0.18 11.10 -19.86
C ASP A 66 0.06 9.83 -19.01
N ASP A 67 0.45 9.98 -17.73
CA ASP A 67 0.50 8.87 -16.81
C ASP A 67 -0.92 8.31 -16.60
N TYR A 68 -1.04 7.00 -16.50
CA TYR A 68 -2.32 6.32 -16.37
C TYR A 68 -2.29 5.28 -15.24
N LEU A 69 -3.44 5.10 -14.61
CA LEU A 69 -3.63 4.00 -13.69
C LEU A 69 -3.62 2.70 -14.48
N THR A 70 -2.81 1.74 -14.04
CA THR A 70 -2.78 0.44 -14.72
C THR A 70 -4.06 -0.34 -14.45
N ASP A 71 -4.56 -1.06 -15.45
CA ASP A 71 -5.82 -1.81 -15.37
C ASP A 71 -5.75 -3.02 -14.43
N TRP A 72 -4.53 -3.49 -14.15
CA TRP A 72 -4.29 -4.61 -13.25
C TRP A 72 -3.99 -4.21 -11.81
N THR A 73 -3.78 -2.92 -11.49
CA THR A 73 -3.56 -2.52 -10.09
C THR A 73 -4.81 -2.78 -9.26
N SER A 74 -4.62 -3.37 -8.08
CA SER A 74 -5.70 -3.54 -7.11
C SER A 74 -6.13 -2.20 -6.53
N THR A 75 -7.42 -2.08 -6.20
CA THR A 75 -8.06 -0.87 -5.70
C THR A 75 -8.93 -1.18 -4.48
N GLY A 76 -9.19 -0.15 -3.67
CA GLY A 76 -10.07 -0.25 -2.52
C GLY A 76 -11.56 -0.12 -2.87
N PRO A 77 -12.42 -0.08 -1.85
CA PRO A 77 -12.03 -0.19 -0.44
C PRO A 77 -11.45 -1.56 -0.11
N THR A 78 -10.74 -1.68 1.01
CA THR A 78 -10.36 -3.00 1.54
C THR A 78 -11.60 -3.73 2.06
N TRP A 79 -11.45 -5.02 2.37
CA TRP A 79 -12.52 -5.80 2.99
C TRP A 79 -13.03 -5.17 4.30
N ASP A 80 -12.13 -4.53 5.06
CA ASP A 80 -12.45 -3.81 6.30
C ASP A 80 -12.94 -2.37 6.05
N GLY A 81 -13.07 -1.93 4.80
CA GLY A 81 -13.59 -0.61 4.42
C GLY A 81 -12.56 0.52 4.36
N PHE A 82 -11.26 0.24 4.47
CA PHE A 82 -10.23 1.28 4.35
C PHE A 82 -10.04 1.73 2.91
N ALA A 83 -9.77 3.03 2.74
CA ALA A 83 -9.34 3.56 1.46
C ALA A 83 -7.86 3.20 1.21
N LYS A 84 -7.64 2.34 0.24
CA LYS A 84 -6.34 1.89 -0.24
C LYS A 84 -6.37 1.86 -1.79
N PRO A 85 -5.21 1.99 -2.46
CA PRO A 85 -3.87 2.20 -1.92
C PRO A 85 -3.70 3.58 -1.29
N ASP A 86 -2.64 3.78 -0.46
CA ASP A 86 -2.31 5.10 0.10
C ASP A 86 -1.73 6.02 -0.98
N VAL A 87 -0.88 5.48 -1.84
CA VAL A 87 -0.20 6.21 -2.92
C VAL A 87 0.01 5.32 -4.15
N LEU A 88 0.36 5.95 -5.26
CA LEU A 88 0.80 5.30 -6.50
C LEU A 88 2.29 5.52 -6.73
N ALA A 89 2.94 4.54 -7.37
CA ALA A 89 4.30 4.69 -7.88
C ALA A 89 4.44 4.02 -9.26
N PRO A 90 5.48 4.38 -10.05
CA PRO A 90 5.73 3.74 -11.33
C PRO A 90 5.88 2.22 -11.18
N GLY A 91 5.04 1.47 -11.89
CA GLY A 91 4.98 0.00 -11.78
C GLY A 91 5.08 -0.72 -13.12
N THR A 92 5.27 0.01 -14.24
CA THR A 92 5.34 -0.58 -15.57
C THR A 92 6.77 -0.59 -16.10
N TYR A 93 7.15 -1.73 -16.69
CA TYR A 93 8.44 -1.90 -17.38
C TYR A 93 9.67 -1.53 -16.54
N ALA A 94 9.60 -1.69 -15.24
CA ALA A 94 10.74 -1.46 -14.35
C ALA A 94 11.89 -2.42 -14.70
N VAL A 95 13.07 -1.87 -14.96
CA VAL A 95 14.27 -2.64 -15.27
C VAL A 95 15.13 -2.71 -14.02
N SER A 96 15.48 -3.92 -13.62
CA SER A 96 16.33 -4.17 -12.46
C SER A 96 17.28 -5.32 -12.71
N PHE A 97 18.22 -5.51 -11.80
CA PHE A 97 19.14 -6.63 -11.85
C PHE A 97 18.40 -7.94 -11.65
N MET A 98 18.68 -8.90 -12.52
CA MET A 98 18.38 -10.29 -12.31
C MET A 98 19.66 -10.99 -11.84
N TYR A 99 19.64 -11.43 -10.59
CA TYR A 99 20.77 -12.13 -10.02
C TYR A 99 20.89 -13.53 -10.63
N LYS A 100 22.04 -13.83 -11.19
CA LYS A 100 22.37 -15.15 -11.75
C LYS A 100 23.40 -15.81 -10.83
N ASP A 101 22.96 -16.45 -9.75
CA ASP A 101 23.79 -17.35 -8.98
C ASP A 101 23.66 -18.76 -9.58
N PRO A 102 24.76 -19.37 -10.05
CA PRO A 102 24.74 -20.74 -10.56
C PRO A 102 24.17 -21.77 -9.57
N ASN A 103 24.21 -21.47 -8.27
CA ASN A 103 23.71 -22.37 -7.21
C ASN A 103 22.26 -22.10 -6.81
N VAL A 104 21.66 -20.97 -7.22
CA VAL A 104 20.28 -20.55 -6.90
C VAL A 104 19.44 -20.43 -8.17
N MET A 105 20.01 -20.71 -9.31
CA MET A 105 19.54 -20.35 -10.66
C MET A 105 18.29 -21.08 -11.18
N GLN A 106 17.76 -22.06 -10.49
CA GLN A 106 16.59 -22.80 -11.01
C GLN A 106 15.34 -21.93 -11.20
N HIS A 107 15.22 -20.81 -10.47
CA HIS A 107 14.05 -19.93 -10.58
C HIS A 107 14.23 -18.79 -11.59
N SER A 108 15.43 -18.21 -11.70
CA SER A 108 15.68 -17.14 -12.69
C SER A 108 15.67 -17.65 -14.12
N ASP A 109 16.13 -18.88 -14.35
CA ASP A 109 16.08 -19.50 -15.67
C ASP A 109 14.65 -19.74 -16.13
N VAL A 110 13.72 -20.08 -15.24
CA VAL A 110 12.30 -20.28 -15.58
C VAL A 110 11.67 -18.95 -16.03
N LEU A 111 11.92 -17.84 -15.31
CA LEU A 111 11.40 -16.53 -15.71
C LEU A 111 11.97 -16.07 -17.05
N VAL A 112 13.25 -16.26 -17.28
CA VAL A 112 13.89 -15.92 -18.57
C VAL A 112 13.34 -16.77 -19.70
N GLN A 113 13.13 -18.06 -19.47
CA GLN A 113 12.57 -18.96 -20.48
C GLN A 113 11.10 -18.65 -20.81
N GLN A 114 10.32 -18.30 -19.79
CA GLN A 114 8.91 -17.95 -19.97
C GLN A 114 8.70 -16.55 -20.57
N HIS A 115 9.62 -15.62 -20.30
CA HIS A 115 9.51 -14.23 -20.70
C HIS A 115 10.81 -13.71 -21.35
N PRO A 116 11.29 -14.30 -22.45
CA PRO A 116 12.56 -13.93 -23.07
C PRO A 116 12.59 -12.46 -23.53
N ASP A 117 11.44 -11.89 -23.92
CA ASP A 117 11.32 -10.51 -24.37
C ASP A 117 11.49 -9.48 -23.21
N ASN A 118 11.49 -9.95 -21.98
CA ASN A 118 11.72 -9.11 -20.81
C ASN A 118 13.22 -9.01 -20.44
N VAL A 119 14.09 -9.77 -21.08
CA VAL A 119 15.54 -9.67 -20.93
C VAL A 119 16.04 -8.42 -21.64
N VAL A 120 16.57 -7.46 -20.90
CA VAL A 120 17.09 -6.19 -21.45
C VAL A 120 18.59 -6.29 -21.72
N ALA A 121 19.30 -7.00 -20.86
CA ALA A 121 20.73 -7.31 -21.00
C ALA A 121 21.07 -8.58 -20.20
N SER A 122 22.31 -9.03 -20.26
CA SER A 122 22.73 -10.29 -19.63
C SER A 122 22.39 -10.41 -18.14
N THR A 123 22.24 -9.28 -17.43
CA THR A 123 21.97 -9.19 -15.99
C THR A 123 20.75 -8.33 -15.66
N LEU A 124 20.03 -7.84 -16.67
CA LEU A 124 18.90 -6.95 -16.49
C LEU A 124 17.62 -7.58 -17.04
N PHE A 125 16.57 -7.48 -16.25
CA PHE A 125 15.25 -7.99 -16.59
C PHE A 125 14.19 -6.93 -16.34
N ARG A 126 13.18 -6.90 -17.15
CA ARG A 126 12.08 -5.93 -17.09
C ARG A 126 10.83 -6.59 -16.55
N MET A 127 10.22 -5.97 -15.54
CA MET A 127 8.98 -6.47 -14.93
C MET A 127 7.97 -5.34 -14.74
N SER A 128 6.70 -5.72 -14.64
CA SER A 128 5.61 -4.82 -14.27
C SER A 128 4.81 -5.42 -13.13
N GLY A 129 4.30 -4.57 -12.23
CA GLY A 129 3.50 -4.98 -11.09
C GLY A 129 3.51 -3.94 -9.98
N THR A 130 2.56 -4.02 -9.06
CA THR A 130 2.57 -3.22 -7.83
C THR A 130 3.79 -3.53 -6.95
N SER A 131 4.41 -4.71 -7.12
CA SER A 131 5.69 -5.04 -6.49
C SER A 131 6.81 -4.10 -6.91
N GLN A 132 6.87 -3.72 -8.20
CA GLN A 132 7.84 -2.75 -8.71
C GLN A 132 7.54 -1.35 -8.19
N SER A 133 6.27 -0.97 -8.13
CA SER A 133 5.84 0.29 -7.51
C SER A 133 6.27 0.36 -6.04
N THR A 134 6.07 -0.73 -5.30
CA THR A 134 6.48 -0.86 -3.89
C THR A 134 7.99 -0.68 -3.74
N ALA A 135 8.78 -1.28 -4.61
CA ALA A 135 10.23 -1.11 -4.59
C ALA A 135 10.66 0.35 -4.84
N VAL A 136 9.98 1.06 -5.75
CA VAL A 136 10.22 2.50 -5.99
C VAL A 136 9.86 3.32 -4.76
N ALA A 137 8.69 3.07 -4.16
CA ALA A 137 8.26 3.75 -2.93
C ALA A 137 9.22 3.46 -1.76
N SER A 138 9.69 2.22 -1.60
CA SER A 138 10.68 1.84 -0.59
C SER A 138 12.00 2.61 -0.77
N GLY A 139 12.41 2.83 -2.02
CA GLY A 139 13.57 3.68 -2.33
C GLY A 139 13.39 5.12 -1.87
N VAL A 140 12.19 5.69 -2.05
CA VAL A 140 11.87 7.06 -1.56
C VAL A 140 11.85 7.08 -0.03
N VAL A 141 11.26 6.08 0.61
CA VAL A 141 11.28 5.93 2.10
C VAL A 141 12.71 5.88 2.62
N ALA A 142 13.60 5.12 1.97
CA ALA A 142 15.00 5.06 2.35
C ALA A 142 15.70 6.43 2.26
N LEU A 143 15.40 7.22 1.22
CA LEU A 143 15.92 8.60 1.09
C LEU A 143 15.35 9.53 2.17
N MET A 144 14.08 9.38 2.55
CA MET A 144 13.47 10.15 3.64
C MET A 144 14.16 9.87 4.97
N LEU A 145 14.38 8.60 5.30
CA LEU A 145 15.04 8.16 6.53
C LEU A 145 16.55 8.49 6.54
N ASP A 146 17.21 8.52 5.40
CA ASP A 146 18.61 8.98 5.29
C ASP A 146 18.70 10.50 5.52
N HIS A 147 17.72 11.25 5.01
CA HIS A 147 17.65 12.70 5.19
C HIS A 147 17.29 13.11 6.64
N ASP A 148 16.36 12.38 7.26
CA ASP A 148 15.91 12.61 8.64
C ASP A 148 15.65 11.27 9.35
N THR A 149 16.65 10.81 10.10
CA THR A 149 16.62 9.53 10.82
C THR A 149 15.69 9.51 12.02
N SER A 150 15.09 10.64 12.38
CA SER A 150 14.16 10.76 13.52
C SER A 150 12.70 10.49 13.13
N LEU A 151 12.41 10.31 11.85
CA LEU A 151 11.05 10.08 11.37
C LEU A 151 10.49 8.75 11.87
N THR A 152 9.31 8.81 12.46
CA THR A 152 8.52 7.63 12.78
C THR A 152 7.85 7.06 11.50
N PRO A 153 7.44 5.79 11.50
CA PRO A 153 6.70 5.21 10.37
C PRO A 153 5.46 6.01 9.98
N ASP A 154 4.71 6.52 10.96
CA ASP A 154 3.52 7.34 10.70
C ASP A 154 3.85 8.70 10.07
N GLN A 155 4.98 9.31 10.45
CA GLN A 155 5.46 10.53 9.81
C GLN A 155 5.92 10.28 8.38
N VAL A 156 6.59 9.18 8.13
CA VAL A 156 6.99 8.76 6.76
C VAL A 156 5.76 8.57 5.88
N LYS A 157 4.78 7.81 6.37
CA LYS A 157 3.52 7.58 5.65
C LYS A 157 2.80 8.90 5.39
N TYR A 158 2.66 9.76 6.39
CA TYR A 158 2.05 11.08 6.25
C TYR A 158 2.73 11.91 5.15
N ARG A 159 4.06 12.07 5.20
CA ARG A 159 4.81 12.86 4.22
C ARG A 159 4.65 12.33 2.79
N LEU A 160 4.71 11.02 2.60
CA LEU A 160 4.46 10.39 1.29
C LEU A 160 3.06 10.70 0.75
N MET A 161 2.06 10.66 1.63
CA MET A 161 0.68 10.89 1.24
C MET A 161 0.42 12.35 0.90
N VAL A 162 0.81 13.29 1.77
CA VAL A 162 0.52 14.72 1.55
C VAL A 162 1.34 15.36 0.44
N SER A 163 2.52 14.78 0.11
CA SER A 163 3.31 15.18 -1.05
C SER A 163 2.86 14.52 -2.35
N GLY A 164 1.90 13.59 -2.28
CA GLY A 164 1.37 12.88 -3.42
C GLY A 164 0.74 13.82 -4.45
N ARG A 165 0.81 13.43 -5.72
CA ARG A 165 0.24 14.18 -6.84
C ARG A 165 -0.88 13.39 -7.48
N PRO A 166 -2.15 13.69 -7.14
CA PRO A 166 -3.28 13.03 -7.74
C PRO A 166 -3.40 13.39 -9.24
N ALA A 167 -3.92 12.47 -10.02
CA ALA A 167 -4.27 12.72 -11.40
C ALA A 167 -5.53 13.59 -11.45
N LEU A 168 -5.39 14.79 -11.98
CA LEU A 168 -6.48 15.77 -12.14
C LEU A 168 -6.91 15.85 -13.60
N ALA A 169 -8.20 15.94 -13.83
CA ALA A 169 -8.78 16.10 -15.18
C ALA A 169 -8.37 17.43 -15.82
N ASN A 170 -8.18 18.46 -14.97
CA ASN A 170 -7.74 19.77 -15.37
C ASN A 170 -7.03 20.45 -14.19
N GLU A 171 -5.89 21.12 -14.43
CA GLU A 171 -5.19 21.87 -13.39
C GLU A 171 -6.02 23.04 -12.80
N ALA A 172 -7.00 23.53 -13.55
CA ALA A 172 -7.87 24.63 -13.13
C ALA A 172 -9.08 24.15 -12.31
N THR A 173 -9.41 22.85 -12.35
CA THR A 173 -10.51 22.26 -11.57
C THR A 173 -9.95 21.04 -10.81
N PRO A 174 -10.24 20.92 -9.51
CA PRO A 174 -9.72 19.81 -8.71
C PRO A 174 -10.42 18.46 -8.95
N ASP A 175 -11.07 18.30 -10.11
CA ASP A 175 -11.76 17.05 -10.46
C ASP A 175 -10.74 15.93 -10.64
N LEU A 176 -10.89 14.87 -9.86
CA LEU A 176 -10.02 13.71 -9.92
C LEU A 176 -10.35 12.85 -11.15
N VAL A 177 -9.33 12.44 -11.90
CA VAL A 177 -9.47 11.44 -12.99
C VAL A 177 -9.80 10.07 -12.41
N TYR A 178 -9.18 9.72 -11.31
CA TYR A 178 -9.41 8.49 -10.56
C TYR A 178 -9.87 8.85 -9.15
N ASN A 179 -10.78 8.07 -8.60
CA ASN A 179 -11.22 8.30 -7.23
C ASN A 179 -10.13 7.87 -6.22
N ILE A 180 -10.30 8.26 -4.97
CA ILE A 180 -9.31 8.01 -3.92
C ILE A 180 -9.09 6.50 -3.65
N LEU A 181 -10.08 5.65 -3.89
CA LEU A 181 -9.95 4.19 -3.75
C LEU A 181 -9.08 3.57 -4.86
N GLN A 182 -8.86 4.32 -5.93
CA GLN A 182 -8.04 3.91 -7.07
C GLN A 182 -6.62 4.48 -7.00
N GLN A 183 -6.49 5.76 -6.64
CA GLN A 183 -5.21 6.45 -6.67
C GLN A 183 -4.65 6.83 -5.30
N GLY A 184 -5.43 6.66 -4.21
CA GLY A 184 -5.05 7.20 -2.91
C GLY A 184 -4.78 8.70 -2.98
N MET A 185 -3.69 9.14 -2.39
CA MET A 185 -3.21 10.53 -2.46
C MET A 185 -2.45 10.85 -3.76
N GLY A 186 -2.52 9.92 -4.73
CA GLY A 186 -1.88 10.09 -6.03
C GLY A 186 -0.47 9.53 -6.10
N ARG A 187 0.24 9.92 -7.17
CA ARG A 187 1.59 9.44 -7.40
C ARG A 187 2.59 10.10 -6.47
N ILE A 188 3.49 9.30 -5.88
CA ILE A 188 4.56 9.79 -5.02
C ILE A 188 5.41 10.85 -5.74
N TRP A 189 5.81 11.88 -5.00
CA TRP A 189 6.71 12.94 -5.44
C TRP A 189 7.90 13.04 -4.51
N ALA A 190 8.95 12.29 -4.84
CA ALA A 190 10.12 12.13 -4.00
C ALA A 190 10.79 13.44 -3.54
N PRO A 191 10.97 14.47 -4.40
CA PRO A 191 11.57 15.72 -3.94
C PRO A 191 10.84 16.38 -2.78
N GLU A 192 9.51 16.43 -2.83
CA GLU A 192 8.70 16.99 -1.75
C GLU A 192 8.67 16.08 -0.54
N ALA A 193 8.48 14.76 -0.74
CA ALA A 193 8.45 13.80 0.36
C ALA A 193 9.73 13.82 1.19
N VAL A 194 10.90 14.02 0.54
CA VAL A 194 12.22 14.01 1.18
C VAL A 194 12.61 15.38 1.74
N LEU A 195 12.40 16.46 0.96
CA LEU A 195 12.93 17.79 1.22
C LEU A 195 11.88 18.82 1.60
N GLY A 196 10.60 18.44 1.58
CA GLY A 196 9.48 19.33 1.90
C GLY A 196 9.46 19.74 3.37
N ASP A 197 8.80 20.86 3.64
CA ASP A 197 8.56 21.34 5.00
C ASP A 197 7.20 20.83 5.48
N PHE A 198 7.19 19.99 6.49
CA PHE A 198 5.99 19.34 7.03
C PHE A 198 5.79 19.71 8.49
N PRO A 199 4.53 19.79 8.97
CA PRO A 199 4.25 19.94 10.39
C PRO A 199 4.93 18.85 11.22
N ALA A 200 5.53 19.25 12.34
CA ALA A 200 6.24 18.31 13.22
C ALA A 200 5.28 17.27 13.84
N ASP A 201 4.00 17.61 13.97
CA ASP A 201 2.91 16.77 14.46
C ASP A 201 2.14 16.06 13.32
N GLY A 202 2.59 16.20 12.07
CA GLY A 202 1.99 15.55 10.92
C GLY A 202 2.26 14.05 10.94
N VAL A 203 1.25 13.26 11.26
CA VAL A 203 1.30 11.80 11.34
C VAL A 203 0.12 11.18 10.60
N ALA A 204 0.35 10.05 9.95
CA ALA A 204 -0.71 9.17 9.50
C ALA A 204 -1.24 8.34 10.68
N ASN A 205 -2.28 7.56 10.45
CA ASN A 205 -2.86 6.62 11.42
C ASN A 205 -3.26 7.28 12.77
N ALA A 206 -3.50 8.59 12.76
CA ALA A 206 -3.83 9.35 13.96
C ALA A 206 -5.12 8.84 14.62
N GLY A 207 -5.05 8.48 15.89
CA GLY A 207 -6.17 7.94 16.66
C GLY A 207 -6.36 6.43 16.54
N MET A 208 -5.50 5.73 15.82
CA MET A 208 -5.44 4.26 15.83
C MET A 208 -4.62 3.75 17.02
N ASP A 209 -4.96 2.57 17.50
CA ASP A 209 -4.27 1.89 18.60
C ASP A 209 -3.67 0.55 18.14
N ILE A 210 -2.48 0.64 17.55
CA ILE A 210 -1.75 -0.54 17.04
C ILE A 210 -1.42 -1.56 18.15
N LEU A 211 -1.20 -1.08 19.38
CA LEU A 211 -0.93 -1.98 20.49
C LEU A 211 -2.22 -2.69 20.94
N GLY A 212 -3.35 -2.00 20.86
CA GLY A 212 -4.67 -2.61 21.01
C GLY A 212 -4.87 -3.71 19.99
N ASP A 213 -4.69 -3.43 18.71
CA ASP A 213 -4.85 -4.42 17.63
C ASP A 213 -3.94 -5.62 17.82
N LEU A 214 -2.68 -5.41 18.17
CA LEU A 214 -1.73 -6.50 18.46
C LEU A 214 -2.10 -7.32 19.70
N ASN A 215 -2.73 -6.71 20.70
CA ASN A 215 -3.13 -7.40 21.92
C ASN A 215 -4.47 -8.16 21.78
N HIS A 216 -5.38 -7.66 20.97
CA HIS A 216 -6.69 -8.29 20.75
C HIS A 216 -6.58 -9.71 20.17
N GLY A 217 -5.54 -10.01 19.43
CA GLY A 217 -5.32 -11.35 18.89
C GLY A 217 -5.06 -12.46 19.90
N THR A 218 -5.00 -12.16 21.19
CA THR A 218 -4.94 -13.18 22.25
C THR A 218 -6.30 -13.47 22.88
N GLY A 219 -7.31 -12.65 22.60
CA GLY A 219 -8.70 -12.81 23.07
C GLY A 219 -9.64 -13.42 22.04
N TRP A 220 -9.19 -13.63 20.83
CA TRP A 220 -9.99 -14.27 19.77
C TRP A 220 -10.00 -15.79 20.00
N VAL A 221 -11.07 -16.23 20.59
CA VAL A 221 -11.27 -17.65 20.87
C VAL A 221 -12.11 -18.20 19.71
N ASP A 222 -11.54 -19.12 18.95
CA ASP A 222 -12.32 -20.09 18.20
C ASP A 222 -13.21 -20.82 19.20
N ALA A 223 -14.40 -20.27 19.45
CA ALA A 223 -15.29 -20.68 20.50
C ALA A 223 -15.96 -22.02 20.15
N ASN A 224 -16.06 -22.33 18.87
CA ASN A 224 -16.65 -23.56 18.37
C ASN A 224 -15.58 -24.65 18.08
N GLY A 225 -14.30 -24.32 18.06
CA GLY A 225 -13.19 -25.26 17.89
C GLY A 225 -13.00 -25.77 16.46
N ASP A 226 -13.50 -25.06 15.45
CA ASP A 226 -13.40 -25.47 14.04
C ASP A 226 -12.09 -25.03 13.36
N GLY A 227 -11.25 -24.29 14.06
CA GLY A 227 -9.98 -23.79 13.57
C GLY A 227 -10.06 -22.46 12.81
N TRP A 228 -11.22 -21.82 12.80
CA TRP A 228 -11.48 -20.53 12.16
C TRP A 228 -12.22 -19.61 13.12
N VAL A 229 -11.79 -18.38 13.26
CA VAL A 229 -12.54 -17.35 13.98
C VAL A 229 -13.57 -16.75 13.03
N GLN A 230 -14.84 -16.95 13.31
CA GLN A 230 -15.95 -16.48 12.48
C GLN A 230 -16.46 -15.10 12.96
N PRO A 231 -17.13 -14.33 12.08
CA PRO A 231 -17.66 -13.02 12.45
C PRO A 231 -18.57 -13.05 13.70
N GLU A 232 -19.27 -14.16 13.93
CA GLU A 232 -20.17 -14.36 15.07
C GLU A 232 -19.44 -14.59 16.38
N GLU A 233 -18.16 -14.94 16.32
CA GLU A 233 -17.27 -15.16 17.47
C GLU A 233 -16.49 -13.89 17.84
N LEU A 234 -16.59 -12.86 16.99
CA LEU A 234 -16.03 -11.55 17.22
C LEU A 234 -16.93 -10.76 18.15
N ASP A 235 -16.38 -10.14 19.20
CA ASP A 235 -17.15 -9.19 20.00
C ASP A 235 -17.65 -8.05 19.08
N PRO A 236 -18.98 -7.82 19.00
CA PRO A 236 -19.53 -6.73 18.20
C PRO A 236 -18.98 -5.35 18.58
N ASN A 237 -18.54 -5.18 19.84
CA ASN A 237 -17.90 -3.93 20.27
C ASN A 237 -16.44 -3.85 19.80
N GLU A 238 -15.78 -4.98 19.55
CA GLU A 238 -14.44 -5.03 18.98
C GLU A 238 -14.46 -4.92 17.46
N MET A 239 -15.48 -5.46 16.79
CA MET A 239 -15.76 -5.16 15.39
C MET A 239 -16.09 -3.68 15.15
N ALA A 240 -16.57 -3.00 16.18
CA ALA A 240 -16.72 -1.56 16.20
C ALA A 240 -15.42 -0.82 16.52
N TYR A 241 -14.32 -1.51 16.66
CA TYR A 241 -13.00 -0.89 16.84
C TYR A 241 -12.58 -0.24 15.53
N HIS A 242 -12.95 0.96 15.45
CA HIS A 242 -12.97 1.66 14.21
C HIS A 242 -11.84 2.66 14.22
N TYR A 243 -10.99 2.47 13.26
CA TYR A 243 -10.23 3.53 12.72
C TYR A 243 -11.10 4.79 12.56
N ASN A 244 -10.82 5.82 13.26
CA ASN A 244 -11.38 7.14 13.05
C ASN A 244 -10.31 8.11 12.55
N GLY A 245 -9.22 7.57 12.00
CA GLY A 245 -8.14 8.34 11.41
C GLY A 245 -8.59 9.11 10.18
N ARG A 246 -7.95 10.22 9.92
CA ARG A 246 -8.34 11.20 8.91
C ARG A 246 -8.07 10.77 7.47
N VAL A 247 -7.40 9.67 7.25
CA VAL A 247 -7.06 9.19 5.92
C VAL A 247 -7.35 7.70 5.83
N GLY A 248 -8.35 7.35 5.09
CA GLY A 248 -8.55 5.99 4.67
C GLY A 248 -9.80 5.29 5.11
N ARG A 249 -10.64 5.80 5.98
CA ARG A 249 -11.86 5.09 6.30
C ARG A 249 -13.13 5.80 5.91
N MET A 250 -14.07 4.97 5.54
CA MET A 250 -15.39 5.33 5.07
C MET A 250 -16.47 4.70 5.92
N THR A 251 -16.91 5.33 7.00
CA THR A 251 -18.22 4.96 7.57
C THR A 251 -18.80 6.14 8.29
N SER A 252 -20.08 6.41 8.05
CA SER A 252 -20.91 7.27 8.88
C SER A 252 -21.64 6.46 9.92
N ASP A 253 -22.17 7.11 10.95
CA ASP A 253 -22.98 6.49 12.00
C ASP A 253 -24.26 5.84 11.46
N ASP A 254 -24.69 6.17 10.24
CA ASP A 254 -25.83 5.56 9.57
C ASP A 254 -25.47 4.40 8.64
N GLY A 255 -24.18 3.98 8.64
CA GLY A 255 -23.67 2.92 7.78
C GLY A 255 -23.38 3.33 6.35
N SER A 256 -23.55 4.60 6.00
CA SER A 256 -23.11 5.13 4.70
C SER A 256 -21.61 5.33 4.69
N ALA A 257 -20.98 5.06 3.55
CA ALA A 257 -19.55 5.20 3.38
C ALA A 257 -19.19 6.56 2.79
N TYR A 258 -18.21 7.24 3.38
CA TYR A 258 -17.65 8.47 2.81
C TYR A 258 -16.14 8.56 3.02
N LEU A 259 -15.50 9.37 2.20
CA LEU A 259 -14.06 9.59 2.19
C LEU A 259 -13.73 10.91 2.88
N TYR A 260 -12.66 10.90 3.66
CA TYR A 260 -12.04 12.11 4.17
C TYR A 260 -10.97 12.63 3.22
#